data_370ee0bdb42d08ab8104f23a71813d76
#
_entry.id   370ee0bdb42d08ab8104f23a71813d76
#
_cell.length_a   1.000
_cell.length_b   1.000
_cell.length_c   1.000
_cell.angle_alpha   90.00
_cell.angle_beta   90.00
_cell.angle_gamma   90.00
#
_symmetry.space_group_name_H-M   'P 1'
#
loop_
_entity.id
_entity.type
_entity.pdbx_description
1 polymer ?
#
loop_
_entity_poly.entity_id
_entity_poly.type
_entity_poly.pdbx_seq_one_letter_code
_entity_poly.pdbx_strand_id
1 'polypeptide(L)'
;MTVLVTGGLGFIGSKVVLQLLKKDIDVLVTDLDIVKNKDKLESNILKIGKNKDKVKYQKLDITNYKEIESIFKNNKIDSVINLAYGIGTICEESPLLASKINIVGTTSIFEMIVKYKIRRLVFASSETVYGAHQEFFGNRAVTEEDYSGINNHFYTYGVMKLLNEFMAEKYIKKYGCS
;
A
#
# COMPACT_ATOMS: atom_id res chain seq x y z
N MET A 1 16.98 -6.83 -8.80
CA MET A 1 15.81 -5.91 -8.72
C MET A 1 15.19 -6.09 -7.36
N THR A 2 15.08 -5.01 -6.58
CA THR A 2 14.51 -5.05 -5.23
C THR A 2 13.16 -4.32 -5.21
N VAL A 3 12.13 -5.00 -4.72
CA VAL A 3 10.79 -4.43 -4.50
C VAL A 3 10.58 -4.18 -3.01
N LEU A 4 10.28 -2.93 -2.65
CA LEU A 4 9.79 -2.60 -1.31
C LEU A 4 8.31 -2.95 -1.21
N VAL A 5 7.93 -3.72 -0.19
CA VAL A 5 6.53 -4.02 0.14
C VAL A 5 6.24 -3.47 1.53
N THR A 6 5.48 -2.39 1.63
CA THR A 6 5.01 -1.87 2.93
C THR A 6 3.76 -2.61 3.36
N GLY A 7 3.57 -2.83 4.67
CA GLY A 7 2.52 -3.73 5.14
C GLY A 7 2.71 -5.18 4.68
N GLY A 8 3.98 -5.55 4.44
CA GLY A 8 4.33 -6.83 3.80
C GLY A 8 4.10 -8.07 4.67
N LEU A 9 3.88 -7.88 5.97
CA LEU A 9 3.49 -8.96 6.91
C LEU A 9 1.98 -9.06 7.11
N GLY A 10 1.20 -8.15 6.51
CA GLY A 10 -0.26 -8.20 6.48
C GLY A 10 -0.80 -9.34 5.61
N PHE A 11 -2.14 -9.46 5.57
CA PHE A 11 -2.83 -10.54 4.84
C PHE A 11 -2.49 -10.51 3.34
N ILE A 12 -2.68 -9.37 2.67
CA ILE A 12 -2.37 -9.22 1.24
C ILE A 12 -0.86 -9.18 1.04
N GLY A 13 -0.14 -8.37 1.84
CA GLY A 13 1.30 -8.16 1.70
C GLY A 13 2.10 -9.45 1.71
N SER A 14 1.80 -10.36 2.65
CA SER A 14 2.47 -11.66 2.74
C SER A 14 2.28 -12.51 1.48
N LYS A 15 1.11 -12.46 0.83
CA LYS A 15 0.85 -13.16 -0.43
C LYS A 15 1.62 -12.54 -1.59
N VAL A 16 1.68 -11.21 -1.64
CA VAL A 16 2.46 -10.47 -2.65
C VAL A 16 3.93 -10.82 -2.54
N VAL A 17 4.50 -10.82 -1.33
CA VAL A 17 5.90 -11.22 -1.08
C VAL A 17 6.16 -12.63 -1.65
N LEU A 18 5.30 -13.59 -1.35
CA LEU A 18 5.46 -14.96 -1.87
C LEU A 18 5.42 -15.02 -3.41
N GLN A 19 4.56 -14.24 -4.08
CA GLN A 19 4.51 -14.20 -5.53
C GLN A 19 5.76 -13.53 -6.15
N LEU A 20 6.29 -12.49 -5.53
CA LEU A 20 7.55 -11.88 -5.96
C LEU A 20 8.72 -12.86 -5.86
N LEU A 21 8.81 -13.61 -4.76
CA LEU A 21 9.84 -14.63 -4.55
C LEU A 21 9.73 -15.79 -5.56
N LYS A 22 8.51 -16.21 -5.92
CA LYS A 22 8.34 -17.21 -7.00
C LYS A 22 8.94 -16.75 -8.33
N LYS A 23 8.91 -15.43 -8.58
CA LYS A 23 9.51 -14.78 -9.75
C LYS A 23 11.00 -14.44 -9.57
N ASP A 24 11.62 -14.92 -8.49
CA ASP A 24 13.03 -14.71 -8.16
C ASP A 24 13.43 -13.24 -7.92
N ILE A 25 12.50 -12.43 -7.44
CA ILE A 25 12.66 -11.00 -7.14
C ILE A 25 13.06 -10.82 -5.68
N ASP A 26 14.07 -9.96 -5.41
CA ASP A 26 14.44 -9.58 -4.05
C ASP A 26 13.38 -8.67 -3.44
N VAL A 27 13.05 -8.91 -2.17
CA VAL A 27 11.99 -8.16 -1.49
C VAL A 27 12.49 -7.54 -0.20
N LEU A 28 12.26 -6.24 -0.05
CA LEU A 28 12.36 -5.56 1.23
C LEU A 28 10.95 -5.46 1.84
N VAL A 29 10.72 -6.23 2.86
CA VAL A 29 9.46 -6.26 3.62
C VAL A 29 9.53 -5.24 4.73
N THR A 30 8.56 -4.30 4.77
CA THR A 30 8.41 -3.39 5.90
C THR A 30 7.03 -3.50 6.51
N ASP A 31 6.97 -3.39 7.84
CA ASP A 31 5.74 -3.40 8.60
C ASP A 31 5.95 -2.67 9.94
N LEU A 32 4.88 -2.26 10.60
CA LEU A 32 4.93 -1.64 11.92
C LEU A 32 5.43 -2.63 12.99
N ASP A 33 5.00 -3.88 12.90
CA ASP A 33 5.41 -4.97 13.79
C ASP A 33 6.02 -6.13 12.98
N ILE A 34 7.35 -6.15 12.94
CA ILE A 34 8.10 -7.18 12.22
C ILE A 34 8.02 -8.54 12.95
N VAL A 35 7.89 -8.56 14.26
CA VAL A 35 7.97 -9.81 15.05
C VAL A 35 6.72 -10.67 14.85
N LYS A 36 5.54 -10.04 14.85
CA LYS A 36 4.24 -10.71 14.94
C LYS A 36 3.98 -11.77 13.87
N ASN A 37 4.37 -11.54 12.63
CA ASN A 37 4.00 -12.42 11.51
C ASN A 37 5.19 -12.88 10.67
N LYS A 38 6.42 -12.54 11.06
CA LYS A 38 7.63 -12.88 10.32
C LYS A 38 7.80 -14.39 10.18
N ASP A 39 7.70 -15.13 11.27
CA ASP A 39 7.89 -16.59 11.28
C ASP A 39 6.89 -17.31 10.38
N LYS A 40 5.63 -16.82 10.36
CA LYS A 40 4.58 -17.33 9.46
C LYS A 40 4.94 -17.12 8.01
N LEU A 41 5.42 -15.92 7.65
CA LEU A 41 5.85 -15.63 6.29
C LEU A 41 7.05 -16.50 5.91
N GLU A 42 8.06 -16.61 6.76
CA GLU A 42 9.24 -17.43 6.51
C GLU A 42 8.92 -18.92 6.36
N SER A 43 8.01 -19.45 7.17
CA SER A 43 7.50 -20.81 7.00
C SER A 43 6.87 -21.01 5.63
N ASN A 44 6.08 -20.05 5.15
CA ASN A 44 5.47 -20.11 3.84
C ASN A 44 6.50 -19.98 2.70
N ILE A 45 7.56 -19.19 2.87
CA ILE A 45 8.67 -19.10 1.91
C ILE A 45 9.33 -20.46 1.72
N LEU A 46 9.62 -21.15 2.81
CA LEU A 46 10.19 -22.51 2.76
C LEU A 46 9.26 -23.51 2.06
N LYS A 47 7.94 -23.45 2.34
CA LYS A 47 6.95 -24.33 1.70
C LYS A 47 6.88 -24.18 0.18
N ILE A 48 7.17 -23.01 -0.35
CA ILE A 48 7.23 -22.78 -1.80
C ILE A 48 8.61 -23.07 -2.40
N GLY A 49 9.54 -23.65 -1.63
CA GLY A 49 10.88 -24.02 -2.09
C GLY A 49 11.78 -22.82 -2.40
N LYS A 50 11.55 -21.67 -1.77
CA LYS A 50 12.37 -20.46 -1.97
C LYS A 50 13.27 -20.17 -0.79
N ASN A 51 14.41 -19.49 -1.07
CA ASN A 51 15.38 -19.11 -0.07
C ASN A 51 14.95 -17.80 0.62
N LYS A 52 15.16 -17.74 1.94
CA LYS A 52 14.94 -16.55 2.75
C LYS A 52 15.96 -15.43 2.44
N ASP A 53 17.09 -15.74 1.83
CA ASP A 53 18.15 -14.76 1.54
C ASP A 53 17.70 -13.63 0.61
N LYS A 54 16.59 -13.84 -0.13
CA LYS A 54 15.98 -12.82 -1.00
C LYS A 54 14.99 -11.90 -0.28
N VAL A 55 14.82 -12.09 1.03
CA VAL A 55 13.90 -11.26 1.83
C VAL A 55 14.68 -10.56 2.94
N LYS A 56 14.57 -9.23 2.94
CA LYS A 56 15.01 -8.40 4.05
C LYS A 56 13.81 -7.84 4.78
N TYR A 57 13.94 -7.68 6.09
CA TYR A 57 12.88 -7.14 6.95
C TYR A 57 13.37 -5.88 7.64
N GLN A 58 12.57 -4.82 7.59
CA GLN A 58 12.84 -3.57 8.32
C GLN A 58 11.55 -3.05 8.93
N LYS A 59 11.62 -2.62 10.20
CA LYS A 59 10.48 -1.93 10.83
C LYS A 59 10.25 -0.59 10.14
N LEU A 60 8.98 -0.25 9.94
CA LEU A 60 8.56 1.02 9.39
C LEU A 60 7.22 1.43 9.97
N ASP A 61 7.19 2.57 10.65
CA ASP A 61 5.96 3.31 10.88
C ASP A 61 5.72 4.27 9.70
N ILE A 62 4.70 3.98 8.88
CA ILE A 62 4.40 4.78 7.70
C ILE A 62 3.94 6.22 8.04
N THR A 63 3.60 6.50 9.30
CA THR A 63 3.28 7.85 9.77
C THR A 63 4.53 8.69 10.03
N ASN A 64 5.72 8.06 10.08
CA ASN A 64 6.99 8.70 10.35
C ASN A 64 7.78 8.96 9.07
N TYR A 65 7.71 10.19 8.57
CA TYR A 65 8.40 10.60 7.34
C TYR A 65 9.90 10.31 7.36
N LYS A 66 10.58 10.52 8.51
CA LYS A 66 12.03 10.27 8.62
C LYS A 66 12.38 8.78 8.51
N GLU A 67 11.53 7.91 9.06
CA GLU A 67 11.71 6.46 8.90
C GLU A 67 11.51 6.05 7.44
N ILE A 68 10.46 6.56 6.77
CA ILE A 68 10.25 6.31 5.33
C ILE A 68 11.49 6.73 4.55
N GLU A 69 11.93 7.97 4.72
CA GLU A 69 13.11 8.50 4.02
C GLU A 69 14.37 7.64 4.27
N SER A 70 14.58 7.21 5.51
CA SER A 70 15.70 6.32 5.88
C SER A 70 15.66 4.98 5.12
N ILE A 71 14.46 4.39 4.94
CA ILE A 71 14.29 3.16 4.15
C ILE A 71 14.78 3.39 2.73
N PHE A 72 14.36 4.46 2.06
CA PHE A 72 14.75 4.74 0.67
C PHE A 72 16.23 5.12 0.53
N LYS A 73 16.78 5.86 1.50
CA LYS A 73 18.18 6.28 1.51
C LYS A 73 19.14 5.10 1.66
N ASN A 74 18.79 4.13 2.50
CA ASN A 74 19.69 3.04 2.88
C ASN A 74 19.51 1.76 2.06
N ASN A 75 18.54 1.71 1.15
CA ASN A 75 18.25 0.54 0.34
C ASN A 75 18.13 0.92 -1.14
N LYS A 76 18.68 0.09 -2.01
CA LYS A 76 18.49 0.23 -3.45
C LYS A 76 17.12 -0.35 -3.82
N ILE A 77 16.14 0.52 -3.98
CA ILE A 77 14.75 0.16 -4.28
C ILE A 77 14.47 0.48 -5.74
N ASP A 78 13.96 -0.49 -6.49
CA ASP A 78 13.59 -0.32 -7.90
C ASP A 78 12.09 -0.04 -8.09
N SER A 79 11.27 -0.61 -7.23
CA SER A 79 9.81 -0.46 -7.26
C SER A 79 9.22 -0.57 -5.86
N VAL A 80 8.03 -0.01 -5.66
CA VAL A 80 7.32 -0.04 -4.37
C VAL A 80 5.92 -0.63 -4.56
N ILE A 81 5.51 -1.49 -3.64
CA ILE A 81 4.14 -1.94 -3.46
C ILE A 81 3.68 -1.47 -2.07
N ASN A 82 2.84 -0.43 -2.04
CA ASN A 82 2.37 0.16 -0.81
C ASN A 82 1.05 -0.47 -0.36
N LEU A 83 1.12 -1.32 0.68
CA LEU A 83 -0.02 -2.00 1.28
C LEU A 83 -0.18 -1.67 2.77
N ALA A 84 0.68 -0.82 3.34
CA ALA A 84 0.52 -0.30 4.69
C ALA A 84 -0.66 0.68 4.72
N TYR A 85 -1.76 0.27 5.34
CA TYR A 85 -3.00 1.04 5.36
C TYR A 85 -3.83 0.68 6.58
N GLY A 86 -4.44 1.66 7.24
CA GLY A 86 -5.43 1.46 8.29
C GLY A 86 -6.79 1.10 7.67
N ILE A 87 -7.38 -0.01 8.07
CA ILE A 87 -8.64 -0.54 7.52
C ILE A 87 -9.66 -0.79 8.62
N GLY A 88 -10.92 -0.91 8.22
CA GLY A 88 -12.01 -1.25 9.13
C GLY A 88 -12.29 -0.13 10.14
N THR A 89 -12.55 -0.51 11.37
CA THR A 89 -13.02 0.39 12.43
C THR A 89 -12.09 1.55 12.74
N ILE A 90 -10.78 1.41 12.53
CA ILE A 90 -9.82 2.49 12.78
C ILE A 90 -10.15 3.76 11.98
N CYS A 91 -10.73 3.63 10.79
CA CYS A 91 -11.08 4.76 9.95
C CYS A 91 -12.25 5.55 10.52
N GLU A 92 -13.20 4.88 11.16
CA GLU A 92 -14.40 5.49 11.73
C GLU A 92 -14.18 5.93 13.19
N GLU A 93 -13.49 5.12 14.00
CA GLU A 93 -13.30 5.38 15.42
C GLU A 93 -12.12 6.33 15.70
N SER A 94 -11.12 6.35 14.83
CA SER A 94 -9.90 7.16 14.98
C SER A 94 -9.51 7.83 13.66
N PRO A 95 -10.34 8.73 13.09
CA PRO A 95 -10.12 9.31 11.76
C PRO A 95 -8.80 10.07 11.65
N LEU A 96 -8.35 10.72 12.74
CA LEU A 96 -7.06 11.42 12.76
C LEU A 96 -5.88 10.44 12.58
N LEU A 97 -5.89 9.31 13.28
CA LEU A 97 -4.86 8.29 13.15
C LEU A 97 -4.94 7.65 11.76
N ALA A 98 -6.14 7.31 11.30
CA ALA A 98 -6.35 6.78 9.96
C ALA A 98 -5.84 7.76 8.88
N SER A 99 -6.09 9.06 9.01
CA SER A 99 -5.57 10.07 8.08
C SER A 99 -4.03 10.12 8.07
N LYS A 100 -3.39 10.03 9.24
CA LYS A 100 -1.93 9.97 9.32
C LYS A 100 -1.37 8.75 8.58
N ILE A 101 -1.98 7.58 8.76
CA ILE A 101 -1.56 6.35 8.09
C ILE A 101 -1.90 6.41 6.59
N ASN A 102 -3.16 6.66 6.27
CA ASN A 102 -3.73 6.42 4.95
C ASN A 102 -3.44 7.55 3.96
N ILE A 103 -3.43 8.80 4.43
CA ILE A 103 -3.21 9.96 3.58
C ILE A 103 -1.77 10.43 3.68
N VAL A 104 -1.33 10.83 4.88
CA VAL A 104 0.03 11.38 5.06
C VAL A 104 1.08 10.33 4.74
N GLY A 105 0.92 9.09 5.25
CA GLY A 105 1.84 7.99 4.96
C GLY A 105 1.93 7.67 3.48
N THR A 106 0.80 7.50 2.80
CA THR A 106 0.78 7.21 1.35
C THR A 106 1.37 8.37 0.54
N THR A 107 1.03 9.63 0.86
CA THR A 107 1.61 10.80 0.19
C THR A 107 3.12 10.87 0.42
N SER A 108 3.61 10.53 1.62
CA SER A 108 5.04 10.44 1.89
C SER A 108 5.75 9.41 1.01
N ILE A 109 5.10 8.29 0.72
CA ILE A 109 5.63 7.32 -0.25
C ILE A 109 5.69 7.94 -1.66
N PHE A 110 4.66 8.68 -2.11
CA PHE A 110 4.70 9.39 -3.39
C PHE A 110 5.88 10.37 -3.48
N GLU A 111 6.14 11.13 -2.41
CA GLU A 111 7.32 12.01 -2.35
C GLU A 111 8.63 11.23 -2.52
N MET A 112 8.76 10.07 -1.89
CA MET A 112 9.95 9.23 -2.04
C MET A 112 10.11 8.68 -3.47
N ILE A 113 9.01 8.31 -4.12
CA ILE A 113 9.03 7.87 -5.53
C ILE A 113 9.66 8.94 -6.41
N VAL A 114 9.25 10.20 -6.25
CA VAL A 114 9.80 11.34 -6.99
C VAL A 114 11.28 11.57 -6.61
N LYS A 115 11.55 11.72 -5.31
CA LYS A 115 12.86 12.08 -4.78
C LYS A 115 13.96 11.09 -5.17
N TYR A 116 13.65 9.79 -5.08
CA TYR A 116 14.61 8.71 -5.36
C TYR A 116 14.46 8.13 -6.78
N LYS A 117 13.63 8.73 -7.64
CA LYS A 117 13.41 8.32 -9.03
C LYS A 117 13.05 6.84 -9.15
N ILE A 118 12.16 6.38 -8.29
CA ILE A 118 11.70 4.99 -8.29
C ILE A 118 10.88 4.71 -9.54
N ARG A 119 11.17 3.60 -10.19
CA ARG A 119 10.61 3.25 -11.50
C ARG A 119 9.08 3.06 -11.48
N ARG A 120 8.56 2.47 -10.41
CA ARG A 120 7.11 2.16 -10.30
C ARG A 120 6.62 2.11 -8.87
N LEU A 121 5.46 2.66 -8.66
CA LEU A 121 4.64 2.48 -7.46
C LEU A 121 3.35 1.75 -7.80
N VAL A 122 3.00 0.76 -7.00
CA VAL A 122 1.69 0.12 -6.98
C VAL A 122 1.11 0.31 -5.58
N PHE A 123 -0.13 0.73 -5.48
CA PHE A 123 -0.88 0.75 -4.22
C PHE A 123 -2.28 0.19 -4.44
N ALA A 124 -2.87 -0.34 -3.37
CA ALA A 124 -4.22 -0.90 -3.45
C ALA A 124 -5.27 0.20 -3.27
N SER A 125 -6.18 0.35 -4.23
CA SER A 125 -7.45 1.04 -4.03
C SER A 125 -8.53 0.09 -3.49
N SER A 126 -9.79 0.41 -3.64
CA SER A 126 -10.91 -0.39 -3.11
C SER A 126 -12.18 -0.07 -3.90
N GLU A 127 -13.10 -1.04 -3.98
CA GLU A 127 -14.46 -0.82 -4.49
C GLU A 127 -15.22 0.25 -3.68
N THR A 128 -14.84 0.50 -2.44
CA THR A 128 -15.47 1.54 -1.61
C THR A 128 -15.26 2.96 -2.15
N VAL A 129 -14.42 3.16 -3.15
CA VAL A 129 -14.28 4.45 -3.86
C VAL A 129 -15.54 4.82 -4.64
N TYR A 130 -16.40 3.87 -4.92
CA TYR A 130 -17.71 4.08 -5.57
C TYR A 130 -18.84 4.39 -4.58
N GLY A 131 -18.57 4.40 -3.28
CA GLY A 131 -19.55 4.61 -2.22
C GLY A 131 -20.04 3.32 -1.58
N ALA A 132 -20.92 3.45 -0.58
CA ALA A 132 -21.33 2.33 0.25
C ALA A 132 -22.61 1.62 -0.22
N HIS A 133 -23.40 2.26 -1.08
CA HIS A 133 -24.76 1.82 -1.40
C HIS A 133 -24.87 1.33 -2.85
N GLN A 134 -25.00 0.01 -3.01
CA GLN A 134 -25.19 -0.63 -4.32
C GLN A 134 -26.46 -0.15 -5.04
N GLU A 135 -27.52 0.16 -4.29
CA GLU A 135 -28.78 0.68 -4.86
C GLU A 135 -28.60 1.95 -5.68
N PHE A 136 -27.53 2.71 -5.43
CA PHE A 136 -27.19 3.90 -6.24
C PHE A 136 -26.90 3.56 -7.70
N PHE A 137 -26.45 2.34 -7.96
CA PHE A 137 -26.10 1.83 -9.29
C PHE A 137 -27.15 0.88 -9.86
N GLY A 138 -28.22 0.57 -9.09
CA GLY A 138 -29.24 -0.41 -9.45
C GLY A 138 -28.72 -1.85 -9.40
N ASN A 139 -29.27 -2.71 -10.26
CA ASN A 139 -28.97 -4.15 -10.26
C ASN A 139 -27.81 -4.55 -11.19
N ARG A 140 -27.07 -3.59 -11.75
CA ARG A 140 -25.91 -3.87 -12.60
C ARG A 140 -24.60 -3.86 -11.79
N ALA A 141 -23.57 -4.45 -12.35
CA ALA A 141 -22.22 -4.30 -11.81
C ALA A 141 -21.74 -2.85 -11.95
N VAL A 142 -20.99 -2.39 -10.96
CA VAL A 142 -20.28 -1.10 -10.98
C VAL A 142 -19.06 -1.24 -11.91
N THR A 143 -18.78 -0.20 -12.69
CA THR A 143 -17.62 -0.12 -13.57
C THR A 143 -16.71 1.03 -13.15
N GLU A 144 -15.49 1.08 -13.68
CA GLU A 144 -14.51 2.12 -13.37
C GLU A 144 -14.95 3.52 -13.83
N GLU A 145 -15.93 3.61 -14.72
CA GLU A 145 -16.50 4.88 -15.22
C GLU A 145 -17.62 5.41 -14.33
N ASP A 146 -18.08 4.62 -13.38
CA ASP A 146 -19.15 5.04 -12.48
C ASP A 146 -18.61 6.04 -11.44
N TYR A 147 -19.34 7.12 -11.29
CA TYR A 147 -19.08 8.13 -10.28
C TYR A 147 -20.28 8.28 -9.38
N SER A 148 -20.11 8.00 -8.10
CA SER A 148 -21.21 8.03 -7.14
C SER A 148 -21.56 9.43 -6.64
N GLY A 149 -20.69 10.41 -6.82
CA GLY A 149 -20.89 11.74 -6.30
C GLY A 149 -20.96 11.82 -4.77
N ILE A 150 -21.14 13.03 -4.26
CA ILE A 150 -21.15 13.30 -2.81
C ILE A 150 -22.42 12.76 -2.11
N ASN A 151 -23.45 12.46 -2.86
CA ASN A 151 -24.74 11.99 -2.32
C ASN A 151 -24.76 10.49 -2.00
N ASN A 152 -23.79 9.72 -2.49
CA ASN A 152 -23.63 8.35 -2.08
C ASN A 152 -22.80 8.33 -0.79
N HIS A 153 -23.30 7.70 0.26
CA HIS A 153 -22.62 7.64 1.55
C HIS A 153 -21.30 6.88 1.42
N PHE A 154 -20.20 7.58 1.70
CA PHE A 154 -18.88 6.97 1.74
C PHE A 154 -18.53 6.59 3.16
N TYR A 155 -17.91 5.43 3.30
CA TYR A 155 -17.09 5.17 4.48
C TYR A 155 -15.84 6.04 4.43
N THR A 156 -15.37 6.50 5.59
CA THR A 156 -14.14 7.30 5.71
C THR A 156 -12.96 6.63 5.01
N TYR A 157 -12.88 5.30 5.10
CA TYR A 157 -11.90 4.51 4.37
C TYR A 157 -11.99 4.71 2.85
N GLY A 158 -13.17 4.65 2.26
CA GLY A 158 -13.40 4.81 0.82
C GLY A 158 -12.98 6.20 0.32
N VAL A 159 -13.32 7.25 1.07
CA VAL A 159 -12.91 8.63 0.76
C VAL A 159 -11.38 8.77 0.79
N MET A 160 -10.72 8.15 1.76
CA MET A 160 -9.25 8.17 1.83
C MET A 160 -8.61 7.45 0.64
N LYS A 161 -9.19 6.34 0.19
CA LYS A 161 -8.72 5.62 -1.00
C LYS A 161 -8.90 6.47 -2.27
N LEU A 162 -10.07 7.07 -2.44
CA LEU A 162 -10.36 7.96 -3.57
C LEU A 162 -9.40 9.16 -3.60
N LEU A 163 -9.12 9.78 -2.45
CA LEU A 163 -8.14 10.85 -2.36
C LEU A 163 -6.74 10.40 -2.83
N ASN A 164 -6.32 9.19 -2.45
CA ASN A 164 -5.03 8.66 -2.88
C ASN A 164 -4.97 8.44 -4.42
N GLU A 165 -6.08 8.06 -5.07
CA GLU A 165 -6.15 7.96 -6.52
C GLU A 165 -5.96 9.34 -7.18
N PHE A 166 -6.67 10.36 -6.71
CA PHE A 166 -6.48 11.74 -7.20
C PHE A 166 -5.06 12.25 -6.96
N MET A 167 -4.47 11.96 -5.80
CA MET A 167 -3.09 12.31 -5.52
C MET A 167 -2.13 11.61 -6.48
N ALA A 168 -2.30 10.31 -6.73
CA ALA A 168 -1.48 9.55 -7.67
C ALA A 168 -1.55 10.16 -9.08
N GLU A 169 -2.75 10.50 -9.56
CA GLU A 169 -2.93 11.18 -10.85
C GLU A 169 -2.14 12.50 -10.92
N LYS A 170 -2.16 13.30 -9.85
CA LYS A 170 -1.39 14.57 -9.78
C LYS A 170 0.12 14.31 -9.84
N TYR A 171 0.62 13.29 -9.13
CA TYR A 171 2.04 12.93 -9.17
C TYR A 171 2.46 12.41 -10.55
N ILE A 172 1.63 11.60 -11.21
CA ILE A 172 1.86 11.13 -12.58
C ILE A 172 1.96 12.34 -13.54
N LYS A 173 0.98 13.24 -13.52
CA LYS A 173 0.93 14.41 -14.42
C LYS A 173 2.08 15.39 -14.19
N LYS A 174 2.45 15.62 -12.92
CA LYS A 174 3.47 16.62 -12.56
C LYS A 174 4.90 16.10 -12.70
N TYR A 175 5.15 14.86 -12.37
CA TYR A 175 6.49 14.31 -12.23
C TYR A 175 6.79 13.14 -13.19
N GLY A 176 5.83 12.69 -13.98
CA GLY A 176 5.99 11.55 -14.89
C GLY A 176 6.22 10.22 -14.18
N CYS A 177 5.72 10.06 -12.94
CA CYS A 177 5.82 8.81 -12.20
C CYS A 177 4.95 7.72 -12.84
N SER A 178 5.30 6.45 -12.57
CA SER A 178 4.54 5.28 -13.04
C SER A 178 4.18 4.37 -11.86
#